data_83dbeb0846355dfe1910e322c57b3a0e
#
_entry.id   83dbeb0846355dfe1910e322c57b3a0e
#
_cell.length_a   1.000
_cell.length_b   1.000
_cell.length_c   1.000
_cell.angle_alpha   90.00
_cell.angle_beta   90.00
_cell.angle_gamma   90.00
#
_symmetry.space_group_name_H-M   'P 1'
#
loop_
_entity.id
_entity.type
_entity.pdbx_description
1 polymer ?
#
loop_
_entity_poly.entity_id
_entity_poly.type
_entity_poly.pdbx_seq_one_letter_code
_entity_poly.pdbx_strand_id
1 'polypeptide(L)'
;MSSMQRRAFVALGLMAMLAACSPAKKEDAAAGQTPIKLATDWRAQAELGGYYQALATGEYKKRGLDVTLIQGGPAVNVPQLLATGAVDVGVGSNSFIIMNLAKENAPVKAVAAFMQKDPQVLIAHPDQGINGIADMKGRPILLSDASVTAFWVWLKAKYGFTDDQVRKYNYSSAPFLADKRVVQQGYATSEPYLIEKEGKIKPAVFLLADSGYPAYASFALVPDSLIAKNPAAVQAFVEATAAGWTSYLYGDPKPGDAAILKDNPEMTQDVLDQAREKMRSYGIVSANGGKGDVGQMTDARWAEFFKVTSEQGVYPADMDYKKAYTLQFLPKGP
;
A
#
# COMPACT_ATOMS: atom_id res chain seq x y z
N MET A 1 -34.99 -53.84 -56.26
CA MET A 1 -35.70 -52.67 -55.75
C MET A 1 -34.71 -51.97 -54.82
N SER A 2 -33.95 -51.22 -55.32
CA SER A 2 -33.78 -49.84 -55.77
C SER A 2 -33.24 -48.95 -54.62
N SER A 3 -31.98 -48.73 -54.75
CA SER A 3 -31.04 -47.97 -53.92
C SER A 3 -31.18 -46.42 -54.09
N MET A 4 -32.33 -45.83 -53.86
CA MET A 4 -32.53 -44.42 -54.22
C MET A 4 -33.30 -43.58 -53.18
N GLN A 5 -33.19 -43.91 -51.87
CA GLN A 5 -33.83 -43.10 -50.81
C GLN A 5 -32.96 -42.83 -49.58
N ARG A 6 -31.64 -42.75 -49.70
CA ARG A 6 -30.74 -42.42 -48.58
C ARG A 6 -29.82 -41.19 -48.83
N ARG A 7 -30.24 -40.23 -49.65
CA ARG A 7 -29.39 -39.03 -49.97
C ARG A 7 -30.08 -37.67 -49.78
N ALA A 8 -31.04 -37.56 -48.87
CA ALA A 8 -31.78 -36.30 -48.69
C ALA A 8 -31.91 -35.81 -47.24
N PHE A 9 -31.01 -36.17 -46.26
CA PHE A 9 -31.09 -35.70 -44.88
C PHE A 9 -29.72 -35.28 -44.27
N VAL A 10 -28.78 -34.79 -45.05
CA VAL A 10 -27.45 -34.31 -44.50
C VAL A 10 -27.12 -32.89 -44.97
N ALA A 11 -28.09 -32.06 -45.28
CA ALA A 11 -27.82 -30.67 -45.74
C ALA A 11 -28.55 -29.56 -44.96
N LEU A 12 -28.95 -29.79 -43.68
CA LEU A 12 -29.62 -28.76 -42.89
C LEU A 12 -29.12 -28.69 -41.42
N GLY A 13 -27.84 -28.83 -41.18
CA GLY A 13 -27.29 -28.89 -39.81
C GLY A 13 -25.99 -28.07 -39.61
N LEU A 14 -25.64 -27.13 -40.52
CA LEU A 14 -24.36 -26.42 -40.42
C LEU A 14 -24.52 -24.89 -40.62
N MET A 15 -25.53 -24.28 -40.02
CA MET A 15 -25.70 -22.82 -40.05
C MET A 15 -26.29 -22.24 -38.77
N ALA A 16 -25.70 -22.53 -37.60
CA ALA A 16 -26.14 -21.91 -36.33
C ALA A 16 -25.03 -21.98 -35.26
N MET A 17 -23.78 -21.64 -35.56
CA MET A 17 -22.73 -21.42 -34.54
C MET A 17 -21.76 -20.31 -34.98
N LEU A 18 -22.28 -19.13 -35.27
CA LEU A 18 -21.51 -17.91 -35.50
C LEU A 18 -22.24 -16.71 -34.90
N ALA A 19 -22.52 -16.76 -33.60
CA ALA A 19 -23.01 -15.57 -32.87
C ALA A 19 -22.76 -15.74 -31.40
N ALA A 20 -21.61 -15.39 -30.89
CA ALA A 20 -21.39 -14.92 -29.50
C ALA A 20 -19.90 -14.66 -29.23
N CYS A 21 -19.21 -13.89 -30.09
CA CYS A 21 -18.09 -13.09 -29.62
C CYS A 21 -18.56 -11.64 -29.60
N SER A 22 -19.38 -11.29 -28.60
CA SER A 22 -19.53 -9.88 -28.25
C SER A 22 -18.22 -9.41 -27.65
N PRO A 23 -17.55 -8.40 -28.21
CA PRO A 23 -16.41 -7.79 -27.53
C PRO A 23 -16.93 -7.23 -26.20
N ALA A 24 -16.22 -7.54 -25.12
CA ALA A 24 -16.48 -6.91 -23.82
C ALA A 24 -16.55 -5.40 -24.06
N LYS A 25 -17.67 -4.78 -23.68
CA LYS A 25 -17.82 -3.32 -23.69
C LYS A 25 -16.62 -2.76 -22.91
N LYS A 26 -15.71 -2.08 -23.60
CA LYS A 26 -14.86 -1.08 -22.96
C LYS A 26 -15.84 -0.09 -22.34
N GLU A 27 -15.82 0.06 -21.02
CA GLU A 27 -16.44 1.21 -20.39
C GLU A 27 -15.74 2.43 -20.98
N ASP A 28 -16.46 3.18 -21.82
CA ASP A 28 -15.97 4.41 -22.40
C ASP A 28 -15.74 5.39 -21.26
N ALA A 29 -14.50 5.86 -21.10
CA ALA A 29 -14.18 6.97 -20.22
C ALA A 29 -15.15 8.12 -20.55
N ALA A 30 -15.74 8.73 -19.52
CA ALA A 30 -16.63 9.86 -19.71
C ALA A 30 -15.93 10.91 -20.58
N ALA A 31 -16.58 11.37 -21.64
CA ALA A 31 -15.95 12.20 -22.68
C ALA A 31 -15.20 13.39 -22.07
N GLY A 32 -13.87 13.41 -22.19
CA GLY A 32 -12.98 14.45 -21.66
C GLY A 32 -12.19 14.10 -20.40
N GLN A 33 -12.34 12.88 -19.80
CA GLN A 33 -11.55 12.46 -18.65
C GLN A 33 -10.38 11.55 -19.05
N THR A 34 -9.23 11.70 -18.35
CA THR A 34 -8.06 10.83 -18.53
C THR A 34 -8.26 9.55 -17.71
N PRO A 35 -8.29 8.36 -18.35
CA PRO A 35 -8.40 7.11 -17.60
C PRO A 35 -7.09 6.81 -16.87
N ILE A 36 -7.19 6.39 -15.60
CA ILE A 36 -6.08 5.96 -14.74
C ILE A 36 -6.46 4.67 -14.04
N LYS A 37 -5.68 3.63 -14.23
CA LYS A 37 -5.77 2.39 -13.46
C LYS A 37 -4.83 2.47 -12.27
N LEU A 38 -5.39 2.45 -11.07
CA LEU A 38 -4.65 2.46 -9.80
C LEU A 38 -4.66 1.07 -9.17
N ALA A 39 -3.50 0.43 -9.00
CA ALA A 39 -3.40 -0.78 -8.20
C ALA A 39 -3.03 -0.46 -6.75
N THR A 40 -3.77 -1.02 -5.79
CA THR A 40 -3.36 -1.02 -4.40
C THR A 40 -2.46 -2.23 -4.09
N ASP A 41 -1.60 -2.10 -3.11
CA ASP A 41 -0.68 -3.15 -2.67
C ASP A 41 -1.36 -4.18 -1.74
N TRP A 42 -2.49 -3.82 -1.17
CA TRP A 42 -3.24 -4.64 -0.22
C TRP A 42 -4.74 -4.59 -0.45
N ARG A 43 -5.49 -5.41 0.32
CA ARG A 43 -6.95 -5.41 0.34
C ARG A 43 -7.49 -4.08 0.85
N ALA A 44 -8.75 -3.77 0.51
CA ALA A 44 -9.43 -2.57 0.96
C ALA A 44 -9.47 -2.50 2.48
N GLN A 45 -8.89 -1.43 3.04
CA GLN A 45 -8.81 -1.17 4.48
C GLN A 45 -8.50 0.33 4.73
N ALA A 46 -8.51 0.75 5.99
CA ALA A 46 -8.35 2.16 6.35
C ALA A 46 -7.03 2.79 5.87
N GLU A 47 -5.96 2.00 5.76
CA GLU A 47 -4.64 2.42 5.29
C GLU A 47 -4.60 2.75 3.78
N LEU A 48 -5.69 2.44 3.08
CA LEU A 48 -5.95 2.85 1.70
C LEU A 48 -7.07 3.88 1.60
N GLY A 49 -7.59 4.33 2.74
CA GLY A 49 -8.79 5.13 2.87
C GLY A 49 -8.78 6.43 2.06
N GLY A 50 -7.64 7.10 1.94
CA GLY A 50 -7.53 8.32 1.13
C GLY A 50 -7.80 8.10 -0.35
N TYR A 51 -7.37 6.98 -0.92
CA TYR A 51 -7.63 6.60 -2.31
C TYR A 51 -9.12 6.28 -2.52
N TYR A 52 -9.71 5.49 -1.62
CA TYR A 52 -11.14 5.16 -1.65
C TYR A 52 -12.01 6.39 -1.45
N GLN A 53 -11.63 7.28 -0.54
CA GLN A 53 -12.33 8.53 -0.28
C GLN A 53 -12.28 9.45 -1.50
N ALA A 54 -11.10 9.64 -2.12
CA ALA A 54 -10.96 10.45 -3.32
C ALA A 54 -11.83 9.94 -4.46
N LEU A 55 -11.92 8.61 -4.62
CA LEU A 55 -12.78 7.98 -5.61
C LEU A 55 -14.26 8.22 -5.28
N ALA A 56 -14.69 7.92 -4.05
CA ALA A 56 -16.08 7.98 -3.63
C ALA A 56 -16.65 9.42 -3.60
N THR A 57 -15.81 10.42 -3.26
CA THR A 57 -16.21 11.84 -3.25
C THR A 57 -16.05 12.55 -4.59
N GLY A 58 -15.53 11.81 -5.60
CA GLY A 58 -15.33 12.33 -6.95
C GLY A 58 -14.15 13.30 -7.09
N GLU A 59 -13.19 13.31 -6.15
CA GLU A 59 -12.01 14.20 -6.22
C GLU A 59 -11.17 13.99 -7.48
N TYR A 60 -11.05 12.73 -7.95
CA TYR A 60 -10.42 12.41 -9.21
C TYR A 60 -11.20 13.01 -10.39
N LYS A 61 -12.52 12.80 -10.45
CA LYS A 61 -13.38 13.31 -11.53
C LYS A 61 -13.38 14.83 -11.62
N LYS A 62 -13.39 15.53 -10.47
CA LYS A 62 -13.30 17.00 -10.39
C LYS A 62 -12.01 17.54 -11.05
N ARG A 63 -10.95 16.71 -11.14
CA ARG A 63 -9.67 17.06 -11.73
C ARG A 63 -9.44 16.41 -13.10
N GLY A 64 -10.51 15.95 -13.75
CA GLY A 64 -10.47 15.40 -15.11
C GLY A 64 -9.90 14.00 -15.21
N LEU A 65 -9.93 13.21 -14.12
CA LEU A 65 -9.45 11.83 -14.10
C LEU A 65 -10.62 10.85 -13.94
N ASP A 66 -10.57 9.75 -14.71
CA ASP A 66 -11.43 8.58 -14.53
C ASP A 66 -10.59 7.44 -13.93
N VAL A 67 -10.61 7.36 -12.58
CA VAL A 67 -9.78 6.40 -11.84
C VAL A 67 -10.54 5.11 -11.61
N THR A 68 -9.96 4.00 -12.07
CA THR A 68 -10.38 2.64 -11.73
C THR A 68 -9.40 2.06 -10.70
N LEU A 69 -9.90 1.74 -9.51
CA LEU A 69 -9.11 1.12 -8.44
C LEU A 69 -9.14 -0.39 -8.61
N ILE A 70 -7.94 -1.00 -8.64
CA ILE A 70 -7.71 -2.44 -8.70
C ILE A 70 -7.17 -2.87 -7.34
N GLN A 71 -8.01 -3.61 -6.59
CA GLN A 71 -7.66 -4.04 -5.25
C GLN A 71 -6.51 -5.05 -5.26
N GLY A 72 -5.54 -4.84 -4.37
CA GLY A 72 -4.40 -5.71 -4.14
C GLY A 72 -4.67 -6.85 -3.16
N GLY A 73 -3.58 -7.40 -2.64
CA GLY A 73 -3.59 -8.48 -1.66
C GLY A 73 -2.24 -9.19 -1.55
N PRO A 74 -2.12 -10.26 -0.74
CA PRO A 74 -0.83 -10.90 -0.44
C PRO A 74 -0.04 -11.41 -1.65
N ALA A 75 -0.71 -11.69 -2.77
CA ALA A 75 -0.09 -12.19 -4.01
C ALA A 75 0.12 -11.09 -5.08
N VAL A 76 -0.26 -9.85 -4.82
CA VAL A 76 -0.17 -8.76 -5.80
C VAL A 76 1.23 -8.17 -5.78
N ASN A 77 1.84 -8.09 -6.96
CA ASN A 77 3.14 -7.46 -7.18
C ASN A 77 2.94 -6.16 -7.97
N VAL A 78 2.76 -5.04 -7.26
CA VAL A 78 2.55 -3.71 -7.86
C VAL A 78 3.70 -3.30 -8.81
N PRO A 79 4.99 -3.46 -8.45
CA PRO A 79 6.09 -3.23 -9.38
C PRO A 79 5.95 -3.97 -10.72
N GLN A 80 5.54 -5.23 -10.70
CA GLN A 80 5.34 -6.02 -11.92
C GLN A 80 4.16 -5.50 -12.75
N LEU A 81 3.05 -5.09 -12.11
CA LEU A 81 1.90 -4.50 -12.80
C LEU A 81 2.27 -3.20 -13.50
N LEU A 82 3.08 -2.35 -12.87
CA LEU A 82 3.61 -1.12 -13.46
C LEU A 82 4.56 -1.42 -14.64
N ALA A 83 5.49 -2.36 -14.47
CA ALA A 83 6.46 -2.74 -15.48
C ALA A 83 5.82 -3.31 -16.75
N THR A 84 4.70 -4.02 -16.63
CA THR A 84 3.93 -4.58 -17.74
C THR A 84 2.94 -3.59 -18.37
N GLY A 85 2.75 -2.41 -17.78
CA GLY A 85 1.73 -1.45 -18.20
C GLY A 85 0.29 -1.90 -17.95
N ALA A 86 0.10 -2.89 -17.06
CA ALA A 86 -1.23 -3.35 -16.66
C ALA A 86 -1.98 -2.28 -15.85
N VAL A 87 -1.23 -1.43 -15.15
CA VAL A 87 -1.72 -0.28 -14.37
C VAL A 87 -0.87 0.96 -14.65
N ASP A 88 -1.48 2.12 -14.45
CA ASP A 88 -0.86 3.43 -14.69
C ASP A 88 -0.20 4.00 -13.43
N VAL A 89 -0.78 3.72 -12.27
CA VAL A 89 -0.30 4.13 -10.93
C VAL A 89 -0.38 2.94 -9.99
N GLY A 90 0.59 2.83 -9.10
CA GLY A 90 0.60 1.79 -8.08
C GLY A 90 0.84 2.34 -6.68
N VAL A 91 0.24 1.73 -5.67
CA VAL A 91 0.59 2.00 -4.27
C VAL A 91 1.83 1.20 -3.90
N GLY A 92 2.84 1.88 -3.36
CA GLY A 92 4.02 1.26 -2.78
C GLY A 92 3.96 1.29 -1.26
N SER A 93 4.07 0.14 -0.60
CA SER A 93 3.88 0.03 0.86
C SER A 93 4.93 0.79 1.66
N ASN A 94 6.19 0.81 1.23
CA ASN A 94 7.31 1.37 1.99
C ASN A 94 8.48 1.82 1.11
N SER A 95 9.42 2.54 1.70
CA SER A 95 10.58 3.12 1.00
C SER A 95 11.51 2.09 0.35
N PHE A 96 11.56 0.85 0.84
CA PHE A 96 12.42 -0.20 0.23
C PHE A 96 11.95 -0.59 -1.16
N ILE A 97 10.63 -0.61 -1.42
CA ILE A 97 10.08 -0.98 -2.73
C ILE A 97 10.63 -0.07 -3.81
N ILE A 98 10.50 1.24 -3.64
CA ILE A 98 10.95 2.18 -4.67
C ILE A 98 12.47 2.28 -4.74
N MET A 99 13.18 2.12 -3.62
CA MET A 99 14.63 2.08 -3.61
C MET A 99 15.18 0.83 -4.34
N ASN A 100 14.53 -0.33 -4.18
CA ASN A 100 14.88 -1.52 -4.93
C ASN A 100 14.63 -1.35 -6.44
N LEU A 101 13.52 -0.72 -6.81
CA LEU A 101 13.25 -0.37 -8.22
C LEU A 101 14.33 0.57 -8.79
N ALA A 102 14.75 1.58 -8.03
CA ALA A 102 15.82 2.49 -8.44
C ALA A 102 17.19 1.77 -8.56
N LYS A 103 17.49 0.83 -7.65
CA LYS A 103 18.69 -0.02 -7.73
C LYS A 103 18.74 -0.83 -9.01
N GLU A 104 17.59 -1.36 -9.43
CA GLU A 104 17.46 -2.13 -10.68
C GLU A 104 17.26 -1.23 -11.92
N ASN A 105 17.36 0.10 -11.76
CA ASN A 105 17.12 1.10 -12.82
C ASN A 105 15.74 0.97 -13.50
N ALA A 106 14.73 0.51 -12.75
CA ALA A 106 13.36 0.49 -13.24
C ALA A 106 12.86 1.93 -13.49
N PRO A 107 12.17 2.19 -14.62
CA PRO A 107 11.71 3.54 -14.97
C PRO A 107 10.41 3.91 -14.24
N VAL A 108 10.46 3.92 -12.90
CA VAL A 108 9.34 4.22 -12.00
C VAL A 108 9.83 5.17 -10.90
N LYS A 109 9.02 6.13 -10.51
CA LYS A 109 9.30 7.07 -9.42
C LYS A 109 8.17 7.11 -8.40
N ALA A 110 8.53 7.35 -7.14
CA ALA A 110 7.61 7.86 -6.15
C ALA A 110 7.34 9.35 -6.42
N VAL A 111 6.09 9.72 -6.59
CA VAL A 111 5.67 11.11 -6.87
C VAL A 111 5.02 11.79 -5.67
N ALA A 112 4.59 11.01 -4.68
CA ALA A 112 4.08 11.47 -3.37
C ALA A 112 4.18 10.33 -2.34
N ALA A 113 4.27 10.67 -1.04
CA ALA A 113 4.18 9.74 0.07
C ALA A 113 3.01 10.14 0.98
N PHE A 114 1.97 9.32 1.05
CA PHE A 114 0.76 9.65 1.80
C PHE A 114 0.82 9.24 3.27
N MET A 115 1.81 8.45 3.66
CA MET A 115 2.12 8.21 5.08
C MET A 115 3.48 8.81 5.41
N GLN A 116 3.44 9.82 6.28
CA GLN A 116 4.62 10.55 6.74
C GLN A 116 5.43 9.74 7.76
N LYS A 117 4.81 8.82 8.46
CA LYS A 117 5.46 7.78 9.27
C LYS A 117 5.07 6.42 8.71
N ASP A 118 6.05 5.54 8.57
CA ASP A 118 5.76 4.11 8.31
C ASP A 118 5.01 3.56 9.53
N PRO A 119 3.81 2.97 9.35
CA PRO A 119 2.99 2.50 10.46
C PRO A 119 3.47 1.18 11.10
N GLN A 120 4.61 0.65 10.68
CA GLN A 120 5.19 -0.58 11.22
C GLN A 120 5.47 -0.47 12.71
N VAL A 121 5.03 -1.49 13.45
CA VAL A 121 5.26 -1.63 14.88
C VAL A 121 5.86 -3.00 15.20
N LEU A 122 6.55 -3.08 16.34
CA LEU A 122 6.74 -4.31 17.08
C LEU A 122 5.75 -4.34 18.24
N ILE A 123 5.11 -5.47 18.43
CA ILE A 123 4.05 -5.71 19.41
C ILE A 123 4.53 -6.75 20.40
N ALA A 124 4.42 -6.45 21.68
CA ALA A 124 4.81 -7.36 22.75
C ALA A 124 3.67 -7.57 23.75
N HIS A 125 3.70 -8.68 24.45
CA HIS A 125 2.80 -8.87 25.60
C HIS A 125 3.07 -7.83 26.68
N PRO A 126 2.04 -7.37 27.40
CA PRO A 126 2.24 -6.54 28.59
C PRO A 126 3.01 -7.30 29.67
N ASP A 127 3.58 -6.59 30.62
CA ASP A 127 4.25 -7.16 31.81
C ASP A 127 5.45 -8.09 31.53
N GLN A 128 6.09 -7.94 30.34
CA GLN A 128 7.30 -8.69 29.97
C GLN A 128 8.60 -7.92 30.20
N GLY A 129 8.54 -6.77 30.89
CA GLY A 129 9.70 -5.91 31.14
C GLY A 129 10.25 -5.24 29.87
N ILE A 130 9.45 -5.13 28.79
CA ILE A 130 9.83 -4.48 27.55
C ILE A 130 9.41 -3.03 27.61
N ASN A 131 10.38 -2.11 27.67
CA ASN A 131 10.17 -0.67 27.71
C ASN A 131 10.56 -0.01 26.36
N GLY A 132 11.24 -0.74 25.48
CA GLY A 132 11.66 -0.26 24.18
C GLY A 132 12.07 -1.40 23.25
N ILE A 133 12.36 -1.07 22.00
CA ILE A 133 12.72 -2.07 20.99
C ILE A 133 14.00 -2.84 21.38
N ALA A 134 14.96 -2.18 22.02
CA ALA A 134 16.22 -2.81 22.45
C ALA A 134 16.00 -4.01 23.40
N ASP A 135 14.95 -3.98 24.21
CA ASP A 135 14.63 -5.05 25.19
C ASP A 135 14.10 -6.32 24.50
N MET A 136 13.84 -6.27 23.22
CA MET A 136 13.36 -7.41 22.42
C MET A 136 14.51 -8.28 21.88
N LYS A 137 15.77 -7.90 22.10
CA LYS A 137 16.93 -8.68 21.69
C LYS A 137 16.89 -10.08 22.26
N GLY A 138 17.11 -11.09 21.41
CA GLY A 138 17.07 -12.50 21.78
C GLY A 138 15.68 -13.10 21.96
N ARG A 139 14.58 -12.32 21.76
CA ARG A 139 13.22 -12.85 21.74
C ARG A 139 12.83 -13.34 20.37
N PRO A 140 11.97 -14.36 20.23
CA PRO A 140 11.40 -14.73 18.94
C PRO A 140 10.49 -13.62 18.43
N ILE A 141 10.64 -13.26 17.15
CA ILE A 141 9.90 -12.18 16.51
C ILE A 141 9.22 -12.72 15.25
N LEU A 142 7.89 -12.63 15.19
CA LEU A 142 7.10 -12.98 14.02
C LEU A 142 7.25 -11.90 12.96
N LEU A 143 7.84 -12.25 11.82
CA LEU A 143 8.07 -11.36 10.68
C LEU A 143 7.58 -12.01 9.38
N SER A 144 6.96 -11.23 8.51
CA SER A 144 6.68 -11.63 7.13
C SER A 144 7.97 -11.65 6.29
N ASP A 145 7.97 -12.40 5.21
CA ASP A 145 9.11 -12.46 4.29
C ASP A 145 9.48 -11.06 3.75
N ALA A 146 8.47 -10.22 3.47
CA ALA A 146 8.67 -8.84 3.04
C ALA A 146 9.35 -7.96 4.12
N SER A 147 9.03 -8.18 5.39
CA SER A 147 9.61 -7.41 6.50
C SER A 147 11.06 -7.78 6.80
N VAL A 148 11.44 -9.04 6.53
CA VAL A 148 12.83 -9.51 6.69
C VAL A 148 13.77 -8.78 5.73
N THR A 149 13.31 -8.45 4.54
CA THR A 149 14.09 -7.68 3.54
C THR A 149 13.92 -6.16 3.65
N ALA A 150 13.13 -5.70 4.62
CA ALA A 150 12.84 -4.28 4.84
C ALA A 150 13.33 -3.84 6.24
N PHE A 151 12.44 -3.47 7.14
CA PHE A 151 12.80 -2.87 8.43
C PHE A 151 13.61 -3.79 9.36
N TRP A 152 13.58 -5.11 9.15
CA TRP A 152 14.40 -6.05 9.92
C TRP A 152 15.91 -5.77 9.76
N VAL A 153 16.32 -5.39 8.55
CA VAL A 153 17.72 -5.02 8.30
C VAL A 153 18.12 -3.82 9.17
N TRP A 154 17.24 -2.81 9.27
CA TRP A 154 17.46 -1.66 10.14
C TRP A 154 17.48 -2.06 11.62
N LEU A 155 16.61 -2.96 12.07
CA LEU A 155 16.60 -3.47 13.46
C LEU A 155 17.91 -4.20 13.78
N LYS A 156 18.40 -5.05 12.87
CA LYS A 156 19.70 -5.73 13.04
C LYS A 156 20.83 -4.74 13.25
N ALA A 157 20.91 -3.74 12.41
CA ALA A 157 22.00 -2.78 12.50
C ALA A 157 21.90 -1.86 13.71
N LYS A 158 20.70 -1.40 14.04
CA LYS A 158 20.51 -0.45 15.15
C LYS A 158 20.59 -1.11 16.53
N TYR A 159 20.01 -2.31 16.67
CA TYR A 159 19.84 -2.96 17.98
C TYR A 159 20.64 -4.26 18.12
N GLY A 160 21.35 -4.68 17.08
CA GLY A 160 22.11 -5.93 17.07
C GLY A 160 21.23 -7.18 17.18
N PHE A 161 20.06 -7.14 16.56
CA PHE A 161 19.19 -8.31 16.40
C PHE A 161 19.82 -9.31 15.46
N THR A 162 19.44 -10.57 15.54
CA THR A 162 20.03 -11.67 14.78
C THR A 162 18.94 -12.54 14.14
N ASP A 163 19.27 -13.17 13.00
CA ASP A 163 18.27 -13.87 12.20
C ASP A 163 17.69 -15.12 12.89
N ASP A 164 18.34 -15.64 13.93
CA ASP A 164 17.82 -16.71 14.79
C ASP A 164 16.59 -16.30 15.61
N GLN A 165 16.33 -14.99 15.78
CA GLN A 165 15.10 -14.47 16.39
C GLN A 165 13.90 -14.56 15.45
N VAL A 166 14.09 -14.63 14.14
CA VAL A 166 12.99 -14.58 13.14
C VAL A 166 12.13 -15.82 13.21
N ARG A 167 10.83 -15.61 13.28
CA ARG A 167 9.79 -16.64 13.10
C ARG A 167 8.85 -16.17 12.01
N LYS A 168 8.37 -17.10 11.18
CA LYS A 168 7.49 -16.76 10.06
C LYS A 168 6.15 -16.25 10.56
N TYR A 169 5.77 -15.07 10.10
CA TYR A 169 4.45 -14.46 10.30
C TYR A 169 3.55 -14.74 9.10
N ASN A 170 2.46 -15.45 9.34
CA ASN A 170 1.46 -15.81 8.33
C ASN A 170 0.17 -15.00 8.49
N TYR A 171 0.28 -13.76 8.96
CA TYR A 171 -0.85 -12.85 9.21
C TYR A 171 -1.88 -13.39 10.21
N SER A 172 -1.44 -14.24 11.14
CA SER A 172 -2.23 -14.73 12.28
C SER A 172 -1.52 -14.40 13.57
N SER A 173 -2.23 -13.81 14.53
CA SER A 173 -1.71 -13.52 15.87
C SER A 173 -1.79 -14.71 16.84
N ALA A 174 -2.29 -15.86 16.40
CA ALA A 174 -2.40 -17.04 17.26
C ALA A 174 -1.06 -17.47 17.92
N PRO A 175 0.09 -17.51 17.21
CA PRO A 175 1.37 -17.82 17.85
C PRO A 175 1.81 -16.78 18.89
N PHE A 176 1.53 -15.49 18.62
CA PHE A 176 1.77 -14.41 19.59
C PHE A 176 0.92 -14.61 20.85
N LEU A 177 -0.37 -14.88 20.70
CA LEU A 177 -1.28 -15.08 21.84
C LEU A 177 -0.93 -16.33 22.66
N ALA A 178 -0.33 -17.34 22.05
CA ALA A 178 0.04 -18.60 22.69
C ALA A 178 1.33 -18.52 23.54
N ASP A 179 2.29 -17.66 23.18
CA ASP A 179 3.57 -17.53 23.89
C ASP A 179 3.88 -16.05 24.20
N LYS A 180 3.87 -15.72 25.48
CA LYS A 180 4.13 -14.34 25.97
C LYS A 180 5.54 -13.81 25.66
N ARG A 181 6.49 -14.69 25.31
CA ARG A 181 7.84 -14.28 24.93
C ARG A 181 7.93 -13.77 23.50
N VAL A 182 6.97 -14.17 22.67
CA VAL A 182 6.95 -13.82 21.24
C VAL A 182 6.62 -12.34 21.08
N VAL A 183 7.37 -11.69 20.19
CA VAL A 183 7.09 -10.36 19.67
C VAL A 183 6.52 -10.53 18.26
N GLN A 184 5.63 -9.65 17.83
CA GLN A 184 5.02 -9.70 16.52
C GLN A 184 5.18 -8.37 15.80
N GLN A 185 5.44 -8.42 14.49
CA GLN A 185 5.24 -7.26 13.64
C GLN A 185 3.77 -6.92 13.49
N GLY A 186 3.47 -5.71 13.12
CA GLY A 186 2.14 -5.27 12.72
C GLY A 186 2.13 -3.84 12.23
N TYR A 187 0.97 -3.36 11.83
CA TYR A 187 0.68 -1.95 11.65
C TYR A 187 -0.01 -1.40 12.89
N ALA A 188 0.39 -0.22 13.33
CA ALA A 188 -0.18 0.47 14.50
C ALA A 188 -1.71 0.61 14.42
N THR A 189 -2.24 0.57 13.21
CA THR A 189 -3.63 0.76 12.82
C THR A 189 -4.44 -0.53 12.74
N SER A 190 -3.81 -1.71 12.86
CA SER A 190 -4.46 -3.00 12.60
C SER A 190 -4.23 -4.02 13.74
N GLU A 191 -3.07 -4.69 13.74
CA GLU A 191 -2.80 -5.83 14.61
C GLU A 191 -2.97 -5.56 16.11
N PRO A 192 -2.55 -4.41 16.68
CA PRO A 192 -2.75 -4.18 18.12
C PRO A 192 -4.22 -4.23 18.55
N TYR A 193 -5.12 -3.68 17.72
CA TYR A 193 -6.55 -3.69 17.96
C TYR A 193 -7.13 -5.11 17.86
N LEU A 194 -6.74 -5.85 16.83
CA LEU A 194 -7.19 -7.23 16.63
C LEU A 194 -6.72 -8.15 17.78
N ILE A 195 -5.45 -8.00 18.21
CA ILE A 195 -4.89 -8.73 19.36
C ILE A 195 -5.67 -8.40 20.64
N GLU A 196 -6.02 -7.13 20.87
CA GLU A 196 -6.82 -6.73 22.04
C GLU A 196 -8.23 -7.34 21.98
N LYS A 197 -8.85 -7.32 20.78
CA LYS A 197 -10.19 -7.87 20.54
C LYS A 197 -10.24 -9.39 20.71
N GLU A 198 -9.27 -10.12 20.18
CA GLU A 198 -9.20 -11.58 20.22
C GLU A 198 -8.64 -12.11 21.53
N GLY A 199 -7.49 -11.58 21.95
CA GLY A 199 -6.74 -12.06 23.12
C GLY A 199 -7.21 -11.49 24.45
N LYS A 200 -8.07 -10.45 24.44
CA LYS A 200 -8.50 -9.70 25.64
C LYS A 200 -7.31 -9.16 26.44
N ILE A 201 -6.21 -8.88 25.77
CA ILE A 201 -5.00 -8.29 26.34
C ILE A 201 -4.72 -6.95 25.62
N LYS A 202 -4.27 -5.96 26.37
CA LYS A 202 -3.79 -4.70 25.79
C LYS A 202 -2.30 -4.82 25.52
N PRO A 203 -1.85 -5.01 24.26
CA PRO A 203 -0.44 -5.24 23.99
C PRO A 203 0.37 -3.95 24.17
N ALA A 204 1.68 -4.11 24.42
CA ALA A 204 2.65 -3.03 24.31
C ALA A 204 3.01 -2.84 22.82
N VAL A 205 2.94 -1.60 22.34
CA VAL A 205 3.11 -1.26 20.91
C VAL A 205 4.27 -0.28 20.76
N PHE A 206 5.21 -0.60 19.88
CA PHE A 206 6.43 0.17 19.64
C PHE A 206 6.50 0.56 18.18
N LEU A 207 6.17 1.82 17.87
CA LEU A 207 6.23 2.35 16.51
C LEU A 207 7.70 2.53 16.10
N LEU A 208 8.10 1.91 14.98
CA LEU A 208 9.48 1.97 14.51
C LEU A 208 9.90 3.41 14.15
N ALA A 209 8.98 4.19 13.58
CA ALA A 209 9.21 5.59 13.24
C ALA A 209 9.57 6.44 14.46
N ASP A 210 8.91 6.22 15.61
CA ASP A 210 9.22 6.93 16.86
C ASP A 210 10.58 6.52 17.46
N SER A 211 11.10 5.39 17.01
CA SER A 211 12.44 4.92 17.34
C SER A 211 13.50 5.34 16.31
N GLY A 212 13.16 6.23 15.37
CA GLY A 212 14.05 6.80 14.37
C GLY A 212 14.17 5.97 13.08
N TYR A 213 13.16 5.14 12.77
CA TYR A 213 13.07 4.50 11.44
C TYR A 213 12.58 5.55 10.44
N PRO A 214 13.43 5.96 9.44
CA PRO A 214 13.16 7.16 8.65
C PRO A 214 12.29 6.93 7.41
N ALA A 215 11.64 5.75 7.29
CA ALA A 215 10.89 5.41 6.10
C ALA A 215 9.58 6.22 5.98
N TYR A 216 9.25 6.58 4.75
CA TYR A 216 7.89 6.90 4.35
C TYR A 216 7.13 5.61 4.01
N ALA A 217 5.80 5.71 3.91
CA ALA A 217 4.94 4.64 3.41
C ALA A 217 3.80 5.17 2.53
N SER A 218 3.03 4.26 1.91
CA SER A 218 1.90 4.58 1.03
C SER A 218 2.26 5.57 -0.08
N PHE A 219 3.18 5.15 -0.97
CA PHE A 219 3.60 5.96 -2.11
C PHE A 219 2.62 5.88 -3.28
N ALA A 220 2.50 6.96 -4.04
CA ALA A 220 2.09 6.89 -5.43
C ALA A 220 3.31 6.60 -6.31
N LEU A 221 3.37 5.41 -6.89
CA LEU A 221 4.40 4.96 -7.82
C LEU A 221 3.92 5.17 -9.25
N VAL A 222 4.69 5.89 -10.06
CA VAL A 222 4.31 6.27 -11.42
C VAL A 222 5.46 5.97 -12.39
N PRO A 223 5.20 5.33 -13.53
CA PRO A 223 6.20 5.11 -14.57
C PRO A 223 6.67 6.44 -15.21
N ASP A 224 7.96 6.53 -15.53
CA ASP A 224 8.55 7.69 -16.22
C ASP A 224 7.83 8.02 -17.54
N SER A 225 7.29 7.00 -18.22
CA SER A 225 6.51 7.17 -19.44
C SER A 225 5.22 7.97 -19.23
N LEU A 226 4.50 7.75 -18.10
CA LEU A 226 3.31 8.53 -17.77
C LEU A 226 3.68 9.94 -17.32
N ILE A 227 4.75 10.09 -16.55
CA ILE A 227 5.29 11.40 -16.15
C ILE A 227 5.62 12.25 -17.37
N ALA A 228 6.28 11.67 -18.37
CA ALA A 228 6.65 12.38 -19.58
C ALA A 228 5.44 12.67 -20.49
N LYS A 229 4.51 11.72 -20.61
CA LYS A 229 3.36 11.82 -21.53
C LYS A 229 2.27 12.75 -21.02
N ASN A 230 1.96 12.70 -19.73
CA ASN A 230 0.85 13.46 -19.14
C ASN A 230 1.15 13.90 -17.69
N PRO A 231 2.11 14.83 -17.48
CA PRO A 231 2.45 15.31 -16.15
C PRO A 231 1.27 15.99 -15.44
N ALA A 232 0.34 16.56 -16.19
CA ALA A 232 -0.86 17.18 -15.63
C ALA A 232 -1.78 16.15 -14.96
N ALA A 233 -1.93 14.95 -15.56
CA ALA A 233 -2.70 13.88 -14.94
C ALA A 233 -2.02 13.35 -13.67
N VAL A 234 -0.69 13.27 -13.62
CA VAL A 234 0.06 12.89 -12.42
C VAL A 234 -0.16 13.90 -11.29
N GLN A 235 -0.05 15.21 -11.60
CA GLN A 235 -0.31 16.28 -10.62
C GLN A 235 -1.75 16.21 -10.09
N ALA A 236 -2.73 16.07 -11.00
CA ALA A 236 -4.14 15.96 -10.64
C ALA A 236 -4.43 14.73 -9.76
N PHE A 237 -3.77 13.60 -10.04
CA PHE A 237 -3.89 12.38 -9.24
C PHE A 237 -3.36 12.59 -7.82
N VAL A 238 -2.18 13.16 -7.68
CA VAL A 238 -1.55 13.44 -6.38
C VAL A 238 -2.40 14.39 -5.54
N GLU A 239 -2.87 15.50 -6.14
CA GLU A 239 -3.73 16.48 -5.45
C GLU A 239 -5.09 15.87 -5.04
N ALA A 240 -5.72 15.08 -5.91
CA ALA A 240 -6.97 14.39 -5.60
C ALA A 240 -6.80 13.41 -4.44
N THR A 241 -5.71 12.63 -4.45
CA THR A 241 -5.42 11.66 -3.40
C THR A 241 -5.13 12.36 -2.06
N ALA A 242 -4.38 13.48 -2.07
CA ALA A 242 -4.13 14.27 -0.87
C ALA A 242 -5.43 14.85 -0.28
N ALA A 243 -6.33 15.36 -1.14
CA ALA A 243 -7.65 15.81 -0.72
C ALA A 243 -8.49 14.66 -0.14
N GLY A 244 -8.41 13.48 -0.76
CA GLY A 244 -9.04 12.26 -0.26
C GLY A 244 -8.55 11.88 1.13
N TRP A 245 -7.25 11.84 1.35
CA TRP A 245 -6.67 11.56 2.67
C TRP A 245 -7.07 12.60 3.72
N THR A 246 -7.04 13.88 3.36
CA THR A 246 -7.44 14.97 4.26
C THR A 246 -8.90 14.83 4.66
N SER A 247 -9.81 14.60 3.71
CA SER A 247 -11.24 14.43 4.02
C SER A 247 -11.55 13.13 4.75
N TYR A 248 -10.80 12.04 4.48
CA TYR A 248 -10.97 10.75 5.16
C TYR A 248 -10.60 10.80 6.64
N LEU A 249 -9.52 11.51 6.98
CA LEU A 249 -9.04 11.58 8.37
C LEU A 249 -9.62 12.75 9.16
N TYR A 250 -9.91 13.88 8.52
CA TYR A 250 -10.28 15.12 9.21
C TYR A 250 -11.63 15.69 8.77
N GLY A 251 -12.32 15.04 7.82
CA GLY A 251 -13.67 15.36 7.36
C GLY A 251 -14.66 14.24 7.63
N ASP A 252 -15.60 14.00 6.68
CA ASP A 252 -16.56 12.89 6.72
C ASP A 252 -15.98 11.64 6.03
N PRO A 253 -15.61 10.58 6.76
CA PRO A 253 -15.02 9.36 6.19
C PRO A 253 -16.06 8.43 5.56
N LYS A 254 -17.35 8.62 5.77
CA LYS A 254 -18.41 7.69 5.37
C LYS A 254 -18.36 7.25 3.90
N PRO A 255 -18.11 8.15 2.91
CA PRO A 255 -18.00 7.71 1.52
C PRO A 255 -16.89 6.70 1.28
N GLY A 256 -15.71 6.95 1.85
CA GLY A 256 -14.56 6.04 1.75
C GLY A 256 -14.80 4.73 2.49
N ASP A 257 -15.34 4.79 3.71
CA ASP A 257 -15.68 3.59 4.50
C ASP A 257 -16.69 2.69 3.76
N ALA A 258 -17.76 3.28 3.20
CA ALA A 258 -18.75 2.52 2.44
C ALA A 258 -18.12 1.80 1.23
N ALA A 259 -17.19 2.44 0.54
CA ALA A 259 -16.48 1.85 -0.59
C ALA A 259 -15.53 0.72 -0.13
N ILE A 260 -14.80 0.93 0.98
CA ILE A 260 -13.92 -0.10 1.56
C ILE A 260 -14.73 -1.33 2.00
N LEU A 261 -15.83 -1.13 2.75
CA LEU A 261 -16.68 -2.23 3.23
C LEU A 261 -17.34 -3.01 2.10
N LYS A 262 -17.64 -2.34 0.97
CA LYS A 262 -18.14 -2.99 -0.24
C LYS A 262 -17.09 -3.90 -0.89
N ASP A 263 -15.85 -3.43 -0.98
CA ASP A 263 -14.77 -4.13 -1.66
C ASP A 263 -14.10 -5.20 -0.78
N ASN A 264 -14.18 -5.05 0.56
CA ASN A 264 -13.68 -6.01 1.53
C ASN A 264 -14.73 -6.34 2.59
N PRO A 265 -15.57 -7.37 2.36
CA PRO A 265 -16.60 -7.79 3.30
C PRO A 265 -16.08 -8.33 4.65
N GLU A 266 -14.78 -8.64 4.75
CA GLU A 266 -14.15 -9.06 6.02
C GLU A 266 -13.85 -7.86 6.93
N MET A 267 -13.87 -6.63 6.39
CA MET A 267 -13.65 -5.39 7.15
C MET A 267 -14.91 -5.01 7.93
N THR A 268 -14.73 -4.39 9.09
CA THR A 268 -15.83 -3.91 9.93
C THR A 268 -15.66 -2.44 10.28
N GLN A 269 -16.75 -1.74 10.57
CA GLN A 269 -16.74 -0.30 10.85
C GLN A 269 -15.86 0.04 12.06
N ASP A 270 -15.89 -0.77 13.12
CA ASP A 270 -15.08 -0.55 14.31
C ASP A 270 -13.56 -0.64 14.03
N VAL A 271 -13.15 -1.52 13.10
CA VAL A 271 -11.76 -1.61 12.63
C VAL A 271 -11.38 -0.35 11.86
N LEU A 272 -12.26 0.15 10.98
CA LEU A 272 -12.00 1.40 10.24
C LEU A 272 -11.91 2.60 11.19
N ASP A 273 -12.83 2.70 12.15
CA ASP A 273 -12.90 3.82 13.09
C ASP A 273 -11.63 3.90 13.96
N GLN A 274 -11.22 2.78 14.55
CA GLN A 274 -9.99 2.74 15.35
C GLN A 274 -8.74 3.01 14.52
N ALA A 275 -8.66 2.48 13.28
CA ALA A 275 -7.52 2.70 12.40
C ALA A 275 -7.35 4.19 12.06
N ARG A 276 -8.45 4.90 11.73
CA ARG A 276 -8.42 6.35 11.51
C ARG A 276 -7.99 7.11 12.76
N GLU A 277 -8.48 6.70 13.93
CA GLU A 277 -8.08 7.32 15.19
C GLU A 277 -6.57 7.13 15.44
N LYS A 278 -6.04 5.92 15.18
CA LYS A 278 -4.60 5.65 15.29
C LYS A 278 -3.77 6.42 14.27
N MET A 279 -4.22 6.50 13.01
CA MET A 279 -3.52 7.31 12.00
C MET A 279 -3.41 8.78 12.43
N ARG A 280 -4.45 9.34 13.05
CA ARG A 280 -4.41 10.71 13.58
C ARG A 280 -3.52 10.84 14.81
N SER A 281 -3.70 9.98 15.80
CA SER A 281 -2.99 10.07 17.09
C SER A 281 -1.48 9.84 16.97
N TYR A 282 -1.07 8.95 16.06
CA TYR A 282 0.36 8.73 15.76
C TYR A 282 0.94 9.71 14.73
N GLY A 283 0.11 10.52 14.08
CA GLY A 283 0.54 11.41 12.99
C GLY A 283 1.06 10.65 11.78
N ILE A 284 0.44 9.50 11.44
CA ILE A 284 0.90 8.62 10.35
C ILE A 284 0.83 9.34 9.01
N VAL A 285 -0.32 9.94 8.67
CA VAL A 285 -0.53 10.62 7.38
C VAL A 285 -0.15 12.09 7.46
N SER A 286 -0.38 12.73 8.60
CA SER A 286 -0.12 14.16 8.82
C SER A 286 0.20 14.41 10.29
N ALA A 287 1.27 15.15 10.53
CA ALA A 287 1.61 15.66 11.85
C ALA A 287 0.83 16.94 12.20
N ASN A 288 0.26 17.62 11.19
CA ASN A 288 -0.34 18.95 11.30
C ASN A 288 -1.87 18.95 11.13
N GLY A 289 -2.53 17.81 11.32
CA GLY A 289 -3.99 17.70 11.19
C GLY A 289 -4.48 17.89 9.75
N GLY A 290 -3.71 17.42 8.76
CA GLY A 290 -4.02 17.52 7.33
C GLY A 290 -3.69 18.86 6.69
N LYS A 291 -2.98 19.73 7.40
CA LYS A 291 -2.66 21.09 6.93
C LYS A 291 -1.32 21.12 6.19
N GLY A 292 -1.36 20.79 4.90
CA GLY A 292 -0.24 21.03 3.97
C GLY A 292 0.89 20.00 3.99
N ASP A 293 0.81 18.94 4.81
CA ASP A 293 1.85 17.90 4.89
C ASP A 293 1.43 16.53 4.30
N VAL A 294 0.16 16.39 3.91
CA VAL A 294 -0.33 15.16 3.27
C VAL A 294 0.27 15.02 1.86
N GLY A 295 0.90 13.89 1.59
CA GLY A 295 1.51 13.61 0.29
C GLY A 295 2.91 14.20 0.09
N GLN A 296 3.48 14.87 1.10
CA GLN A 296 4.78 15.53 1.00
C GLN A 296 5.95 14.54 1.08
N MET A 297 7.05 14.93 0.45
CA MET A 297 8.36 14.27 0.56
C MET A 297 9.46 15.34 0.60
N THR A 298 10.62 15.00 1.16
CA THR A 298 11.80 15.89 1.18
C THR A 298 13.07 15.15 0.78
N ASP A 299 13.98 15.85 0.10
CA ASP A 299 15.31 15.32 -0.21
C ASP A 299 16.08 14.90 1.05
N ALA A 300 15.95 15.67 2.12
CA ALA A 300 16.65 15.40 3.38
C ALA A 300 16.26 14.04 3.96
N ARG A 301 14.96 13.69 3.95
CA ARG A 301 14.49 12.41 4.49
C ARG A 301 14.85 11.23 3.59
N TRP A 302 14.83 11.41 2.27
CA TRP A 302 15.33 10.40 1.34
C TRP A 302 16.82 10.16 1.52
N ALA A 303 17.61 11.23 1.72
CA ALA A 303 19.04 11.14 2.00
C ALA A 303 19.31 10.39 3.32
N GLU A 304 18.53 10.67 4.37
CA GLU A 304 18.62 9.98 5.66
C GLU A 304 18.30 8.49 5.53
N PHE A 305 17.18 8.16 4.84
CA PHE A 305 16.83 6.76 4.58
C PHE A 305 17.92 6.02 3.82
N PHE A 306 18.44 6.62 2.74
CA PHE A 306 19.52 6.05 1.95
C PHE A 306 20.80 5.89 2.78
N LYS A 307 21.20 6.92 3.52
CA LYS A 307 22.37 6.86 4.40
C LYS A 307 22.29 5.69 5.37
N VAL A 308 21.20 5.60 6.13
CA VAL A 308 20.99 4.55 7.12
C VAL A 308 21.04 3.17 6.47
N THR A 309 20.38 2.97 5.35
CA THR A 309 20.33 1.67 4.67
C THR A 309 21.63 1.31 3.94
N SER A 310 22.35 2.29 3.43
CA SER A 310 23.67 2.10 2.79
C SER A 310 24.77 1.77 3.80
N GLU A 311 24.82 2.47 4.94
CA GLU A 311 25.74 2.15 6.05
C GLU A 311 25.54 0.73 6.58
N GLN A 312 24.35 0.16 6.39
CA GLN A 312 24.01 -1.21 6.74
C GLN A 312 24.25 -2.23 5.62
N GLY A 313 24.79 -1.79 4.51
CA GLY A 313 25.10 -2.66 3.37
C GLY A 313 23.87 -3.12 2.57
N VAL A 314 22.68 -2.49 2.75
CA VAL A 314 21.49 -2.83 1.97
C VAL A 314 21.61 -2.30 0.54
N TYR A 315 22.10 -1.08 0.41
CA TYR A 315 22.34 -0.43 -0.87
C TYR A 315 23.82 -0.08 -1.05
N PRO A 316 24.36 -0.17 -2.29
CA PRO A 316 25.70 0.35 -2.59
C PRO A 316 25.81 1.83 -2.25
N ALA A 317 26.95 2.25 -1.68
CA ALA A 317 27.17 3.62 -1.26
C ALA A 317 27.18 4.64 -2.43
N ASP A 318 27.47 4.17 -3.63
CA ASP A 318 27.49 4.94 -4.88
C ASP A 318 26.17 4.87 -5.67
N MET A 319 25.15 4.23 -5.13
CA MET A 319 23.83 4.17 -5.77
C MET A 319 23.20 5.55 -5.91
N ASP A 320 22.75 5.90 -7.12
CA ASP A 320 21.97 7.10 -7.35
C ASP A 320 20.52 6.92 -6.85
N TYR A 321 20.33 7.08 -5.55
CA TYR A 321 19.03 6.93 -4.89
C TYR A 321 18.01 8.02 -5.32
N LYS A 322 18.47 9.14 -5.90
CA LYS A 322 17.59 10.21 -6.39
C LYS A 322 16.72 9.76 -7.58
N LYS A 323 17.09 8.67 -8.24
CA LYS A 323 16.23 8.04 -9.25
C LYS A 323 14.91 7.50 -8.68
N ALA A 324 14.86 7.20 -7.38
CA ALA A 324 13.68 6.63 -6.73
C ALA A 324 12.48 7.57 -6.67
N TYR A 325 12.67 8.88 -6.73
CA TYR A 325 11.58 9.83 -6.48
C TYR A 325 11.70 11.11 -7.30
N THR A 326 10.62 11.87 -7.31
CA THR A 326 10.62 13.28 -7.78
C THR A 326 9.72 14.11 -6.86
N LEU A 327 10.13 15.33 -6.58
CA LEU A 327 9.36 16.30 -5.79
C LEU A 327 8.47 17.20 -6.67
N GLN A 328 8.47 16.99 -7.99
CA GLN A 328 7.79 17.83 -8.97
C GLN A 328 6.28 17.92 -8.75
N PHE A 329 5.66 16.82 -8.29
CA PHE A 329 4.20 16.65 -8.21
C PHE A 329 3.65 16.75 -6.79
N LEU A 330 4.46 17.18 -5.83
CA LEU A 330 3.99 17.31 -4.46
C LEU A 330 2.76 18.23 -4.39
N PRO A 331 1.78 17.93 -3.51
CA PRO A 331 0.61 18.77 -3.35
C PRO A 331 1.05 20.20 -3.04
N LYS A 332 0.53 21.15 -3.80
CA LYS A 332 0.66 22.57 -3.47
C LYS A 332 -0.30 22.80 -2.32
N GLY A 333 0.21 23.20 -1.17
CA GLY A 333 -0.62 23.49 -0.01
C GLY A 333 -1.80 24.42 -0.37
N PRO A 334 -2.88 24.42 0.48
CA PRO A 334 -4.03 25.27 0.26
C PRO A 334 -3.66 26.74 0.25
#